data_90b650487aa88fd0c8f0a114609f2c6d
#
_entry.id   90b650487aa88fd0c8f0a114609f2c6d
#
_cell.length_a   1.000
_cell.length_b   1.000
_cell.length_c   1.000
_cell.angle_alpha   90.00
_cell.angle_beta   90.00
_cell.angle_gamma   90.00
#
_symmetry.space_group_name_H-M   'P 1'
#
loop_
_entity.id
_entity.type
_entity.pdbx_description
1 polymer ?
#
loop_
_entity_poly.entity_id
_entity_poly.type
_entity_poly.pdbx_seq_one_letter_code
_entity_poly.pdbx_strand_id
1 'polypeptide(L)' 'RKMLGDNMIRVHGGYVVNLTYITYLGVETLEVQNGKTIPIGRTYDKEVRKAYQEYWKK' A
#
# COMPACT_ATOMS: atom_id res chain seq x y z
N ARG A 1 -5.40 19.46 -0.25
CA ARG A 1 -5.57 19.01 -0.08
C ARG A 1 -5.61 18.00 0.47
N LYS A 2 -5.29 17.75 1.06
CA LYS A 2 -5.21 16.65 1.33
C LYS A 2 -6.16 16.28 2.19
N MET A 3 -6.60 15.32 2.15
CA MET A 3 -7.52 14.98 2.84
C MET A 3 -7.63 13.70 3.31
N LEU A 4 -8.58 13.29 3.80
CA LEU A 4 -8.82 12.05 4.13
C LEU A 4 -8.58 11.21 3.09
N GLY A 5 -8.01 10.19 3.21
CA GLY A 5 -7.73 9.29 2.17
C GLY A 5 -6.42 9.51 1.50
N ASP A 6 -5.68 10.47 1.97
CA ASP A 6 -4.41 10.70 1.37
C ASP A 6 -3.45 9.57 1.49
N ASN A 7 -3.63 8.70 2.46
CA ASN A 7 -2.73 7.57 2.62
C ASN A 7 -3.25 6.31 1.96
N MET A 8 -4.37 6.40 1.28
CA MET A 8 -4.93 5.24 0.62
C MET A 8 -4.25 5.06 -0.73
N ILE A 9 -3.99 3.81 -1.07
CA ILE A 9 -3.35 3.52 -2.34
C ILE A 9 -3.91 2.24 -2.90
N ARG A 10 -4.13 2.21 -4.19
CA ARG A 10 -4.62 1.02 -4.83
C ARG A 10 -3.43 0.10 -5.06
N VAL A 11 -3.51 -1.10 -4.55
CA VAL A 11 -2.42 -2.07 -4.67
C VAL A 11 -2.74 -3.18 -5.65
N HIS A 12 -4.00 -3.27 -6.05
CA HIS A 12 -4.43 -4.33 -6.95
C HIS A 12 -5.75 -3.87 -7.52
N GLY A 13 -6.13 -4.41 -8.66
CA GLY A 13 -7.40 -4.01 -9.28
C GLY A 13 -8.57 -4.11 -8.35
N GLY A 14 -8.55 -5.03 -7.41
CA GLY A 14 -9.63 -5.20 -6.47
C GLY A 14 -9.35 -4.77 -5.05
N TYR A 15 -8.20 -4.15 -4.78
CA TYR A 15 -7.82 -3.81 -3.42
C TYR A 15 -7.25 -2.41 -3.29
N VAL A 16 -7.71 -1.73 -2.26
CA VAL A 16 -7.15 -0.43 -1.89
C VAL A 16 -6.80 -0.53 -0.42
N VAL A 17 -5.62 -0.09 -0.03
CA VAL A 17 -5.20 -0.17 1.37
C VAL A 17 -4.70 1.17 1.84
N ASN A 18 -4.65 1.31 3.16
CA ASN A 18 -4.13 2.52 3.77
C ASN A 18 -2.66 2.26 4.11
N LEU A 19 -1.79 3.16 3.67
CA LEU A 19 -0.35 2.99 3.87
C LEU A 19 0.01 2.83 5.33
N THR A 20 -0.72 3.46 6.21
CA THR A 20 -0.42 3.37 7.63
C THR A 20 -0.70 2.00 8.20
N TYR A 21 -1.49 1.18 7.49
CA TYR A 21 -1.82 -0.14 7.99
C TYR A 21 -0.87 -1.22 7.49
N ILE A 22 0.01 -0.89 6.56
CA ILE A 22 0.92 -1.87 6.02
C ILE A 22 2.00 -2.17 7.02
N THR A 23 2.14 -3.42 7.41
CA THR A 23 3.17 -3.82 8.34
C THR A 23 4.37 -4.44 7.63
N TYR A 24 4.16 -4.91 6.43
CA TYR A 24 5.26 -5.50 5.67
C TYR A 24 4.95 -5.42 4.18
N LEU A 25 5.88 -4.94 3.41
CA LEU A 25 5.71 -4.82 1.97
C LEU A 25 6.62 -5.84 1.31
N GLY A 26 6.03 -6.90 0.82
CA GLY A 26 6.79 -7.97 0.19
C GLY A 26 6.92 -7.78 -1.30
N VAL A 27 7.33 -8.83 -1.98
CA VAL A 27 7.56 -8.76 -3.41
C VAL A 27 6.26 -8.78 -4.19
N GLU A 28 5.40 -9.72 -3.90
CA GLU A 28 4.14 -9.84 -4.62
C GLU A 28 2.93 -9.63 -3.75
N THR A 29 3.14 -9.53 -2.44
CA THR A 29 2.04 -9.34 -1.53
C THR A 29 2.50 -8.39 -0.44
N LEU A 30 1.54 -7.86 0.30
CA LEU A 30 1.87 -7.08 1.47
C LEU A 30 1.00 -7.54 2.63
N GLU A 31 1.39 -7.18 3.84
CA GLU A 31 0.62 -7.54 5.02
C GLU A 31 0.16 -6.29 5.71
N VAL A 32 -1.03 -6.34 6.25
CA VAL A 32 -1.59 -5.21 6.97
C VAL A 32 -1.79 -5.59 8.43
N GLN A 33 -2.09 -4.61 9.24
CA GLN A 33 -2.11 -4.79 10.69
C GLN A 33 -2.94 -5.94 11.22
N ASN A 34 -4.01 -6.27 10.59
CA ASN A 34 -4.84 -7.35 11.11
C ASN A 34 -4.35 -8.73 10.64
N GLY A 35 -3.15 -8.80 10.09
CA GLY A 35 -2.58 -10.06 9.69
C GLY A 35 -3.01 -10.54 8.32
N LYS A 36 -3.76 -9.73 7.61
CA LYS A 36 -4.24 -10.10 6.33
C LYS A 36 -3.17 -9.90 5.26
N THR A 37 -3.11 -10.79 4.30
CA THR A 37 -2.17 -10.67 3.19
C THR A 37 -2.94 -10.22 1.96
N ILE A 38 -2.42 -9.21 1.29
CA ILE A 38 -3.09 -8.63 0.14
C ILE A 38 -2.16 -8.68 -1.05
N PRO A 39 -2.63 -9.14 -2.21
CA PRO A 39 -1.75 -9.21 -3.37
C PRO A 39 -1.49 -7.84 -3.96
N ILE A 40 -0.33 -7.67 -4.54
CA ILE A 40 0.04 -6.43 -5.19
C ILE A 40 0.00 -6.68 -6.70
N GLY A 41 -0.82 -5.93 -7.40
CA GLY A 41 -0.93 -6.09 -8.83
C GLY A 41 0.32 -5.59 -9.52
N ARG A 42 0.72 -6.28 -10.59
CA ARG A 42 1.92 -5.94 -11.28
C ARG A 42 1.96 -4.51 -11.76
N THR A 43 0.86 -4.02 -12.27
CA THR A 43 0.81 -2.66 -12.76
C THR A 43 0.86 -1.63 -11.63
N TYR A 44 0.55 -2.05 -10.40
CA TYR A 44 0.51 -1.11 -9.28
C TYR A 44 1.76 -1.18 -8.43
N ASP A 45 2.59 -2.16 -8.67
CA ASP A 45 3.75 -2.41 -7.83
C ASP A 45 4.67 -1.21 -7.65
N LYS A 46 5.04 -0.60 -8.74
CA LYS A 46 5.95 0.51 -8.69
C LYS A 46 5.37 1.66 -7.90
N GLU A 47 4.12 1.98 -8.14
CA GLU A 47 3.46 3.05 -7.44
C GLU A 47 3.32 2.78 -5.97
N VAL A 48 3.00 1.55 -5.62
CA VAL A 48 2.84 1.17 -4.23
C VAL A 48 4.15 1.34 -3.49
N ARG A 49 5.25 0.86 -4.08
CA ARG A 49 6.54 0.96 -3.42
C ARG A 49 6.98 2.39 -3.27
N LYS A 50 6.74 3.18 -4.28
CA LYS A 50 7.11 4.58 -4.23
C LYS A 50 6.32 5.31 -3.16
N ALA A 51 5.01 5.08 -3.11
CA ALA A 51 4.16 5.73 -2.13
C ALA A 51 4.55 5.32 -0.72
N TYR A 52 4.85 4.05 -0.54
CA TYR A 52 5.22 3.54 0.78
C TYR A 52 6.52 4.18 1.25
N GLN A 53 7.49 4.28 0.36
CA GLN A 53 8.74 4.90 0.68
C GLN A 53 8.57 6.35 1.05
N GLU A 54 7.79 7.06 0.29
CA GLU A 54 7.56 8.46 0.54
C GLU A 54 6.83 8.69 1.85
N TYR A 55 5.92 7.79 2.17
CA TYR A 55 5.17 7.89 3.40
C TYR A 55 6.12 7.78 4.60
N TRP A 56 7.01 6.80 4.56
CA TRP A 56 7.93 6.60 5.67
C TRP A 56 9.11 7.53 5.69
N LYS A 57 9.37 8.21 4.59
CA LYS A 57 10.46 9.10 4.52
C LYS A 57 10.19 10.37 5.26
N LYS A 58 9.00 10.76 5.45
CA LYS A 58 8.71 11.98 6.10
C LYS A 58 9.16 12.03 7.50
#